data_88c94c4f15b31b3b9882b6a13ec0c775
#
_entry.id   88c94c4f15b31b3b9882b6a13ec0c775
#
_cell.length_a   1.000
_cell.length_b   1.000
_cell.length_c   1.000
_cell.angle_alpha   90.00
_cell.angle_beta   90.00
_cell.angle_gamma   90.00
#
_symmetry.space_group_name_H-M   'P 1'
#
loop_
_entity.id
_entity.type
_entity.pdbx_description
1 polymer ?
#
loop_
_entity_poly.entity_id
_entity_poly.type
_entity_poly.pdbx_seq_one_letter_code
_entity_poly.pdbx_strand_id
1 'polypeptide(L)'
;MITEIWLDIQGYEGLYQVSNLGKVRNKKGKVLKPYSTKGYQRVSLYNKGRRCFLVHRLVALVFIPNPNNKPDVNHINGCKTDNNVSNLEWVTQSENMSHAHQNNLRPSVNTQGEKNGFSKLSQIEATEIKRLSRQDLMSVKEIACLFNISITTVKDIKSGRRWKHLNNHIQ
;
A
#
# COMPACT_ATOMS: atom_id res chain seq x y z
N MET A 1 17.34 17.50 24.26
CA MET A 1 16.01 17.95 23.79
C MET A 1 16.13 18.32 22.31
N ILE A 2 15.22 17.86 21.45
CA ILE A 2 15.22 18.25 20.04
C ILE A 2 14.63 19.65 19.93
N THR A 3 15.40 20.61 19.41
CA THR A 3 14.94 21.99 19.19
C THR A 3 13.96 22.01 18.02
N GLU A 4 12.79 22.62 18.21
CA GLU A 4 11.82 22.82 17.14
C GLU A 4 12.24 23.96 16.22
N ILE A 5 12.43 23.65 14.94
CA ILE A 5 12.86 24.60 13.89
C ILE A 5 11.67 24.81 12.95
N TRP A 6 11.41 26.08 12.59
CA TRP A 6 10.32 26.48 11.70
C TRP A 6 10.87 27.12 10.45
N LEU A 7 10.48 26.62 9.28
CA LEU A 7 10.86 27.15 7.98
C LEU A 7 9.64 27.46 7.12
N ASP A 8 9.76 28.41 6.22
CA ASP A 8 8.69 28.82 5.33
C ASP A 8 8.35 27.69 4.34
N ILE A 9 7.04 27.52 4.06
CA ILE A 9 6.55 26.58 3.06
C ILE A 9 6.69 27.23 1.68
N GLN A 10 7.33 26.56 0.75
CA GLN A 10 7.53 27.01 -0.62
C GLN A 10 6.20 27.40 -1.30
N GLY A 11 6.13 28.61 -1.85
CA GLY A 11 4.93 29.22 -2.43
C GLY A 11 3.93 29.75 -1.41
N TYR A 12 4.30 29.75 -0.11
CA TYR A 12 3.54 30.30 1.01
C TYR A 12 4.45 31.08 1.97
N GLU A 13 5.56 31.60 1.47
CA GLU A 13 6.54 32.37 2.23
C GLU A 13 5.88 33.55 2.95
N GLY A 14 6.22 33.74 4.21
CA GLY A 14 5.61 34.76 5.07
C GLY A 14 4.13 34.54 5.43
N LEU A 15 3.49 33.48 4.93
CA LEU A 15 2.10 33.12 5.26
C LEU A 15 2.03 31.89 6.16
N TYR A 16 2.82 30.85 5.87
CA TYR A 16 2.81 29.61 6.62
C TYR A 16 4.21 29.02 6.74
N GLN A 17 4.46 28.42 7.89
CA GLN A 17 5.69 27.69 8.21
C GLN A 17 5.37 26.26 8.63
N VAL A 18 6.32 25.35 8.36
CA VAL A 18 6.29 23.96 8.83
C VAL A 18 7.47 23.74 9.77
N SER A 19 7.28 22.90 10.81
CA SER A 19 8.36 22.55 11.73
C SER A 19 8.95 21.17 11.40
N ASN A 20 10.20 20.97 11.85
CA ASN A 20 10.87 19.66 11.82
C ASN A 20 10.15 18.58 12.66
N LEU A 21 9.22 18.96 13.51
CA LEU A 21 8.37 18.08 14.32
C LEU A 21 6.98 17.81 13.70
N GLY A 22 6.75 18.23 12.46
CA GLY A 22 5.49 17.96 11.74
C GLY A 22 4.32 18.85 12.11
N LYS A 23 4.57 20.04 12.66
CA LYS A 23 3.52 21.04 12.89
C LYS A 23 3.54 22.09 11.79
N VAL A 24 2.39 22.69 11.53
CA VAL A 24 2.24 23.80 10.57
C VAL A 24 1.62 25.00 11.29
N ARG A 25 2.18 26.21 11.12
CA ARG A 25 1.65 27.44 11.70
C ARG A 25 1.45 28.53 10.65
N ASN A 26 0.56 29.48 10.93
CA ASN A 26 0.36 30.66 10.10
C ASN A 26 1.32 31.79 10.52
N LYS A 27 1.33 32.89 9.76
CA LYS A 27 2.14 34.11 10.01
C LYS A 27 1.93 34.77 11.39
N LYS A 28 0.80 34.49 12.05
CA LYS A 28 0.50 34.97 13.42
C LYS A 28 1.04 33.99 14.50
N GLY A 29 1.77 32.93 14.12
CA GLY A 29 2.28 31.91 15.03
C GLY A 29 1.24 30.88 15.48
N LYS A 30 -0.02 30.95 15.01
CA LYS A 30 -1.07 29.98 15.37
C LYS A 30 -0.81 28.67 14.66
N VAL A 31 -0.62 27.59 15.44
CA VAL A 31 -0.50 26.22 14.92
C VAL A 31 -1.86 25.75 14.37
N LEU A 32 -1.86 25.23 13.15
CA LEU A 32 -3.04 24.71 12.50
C LEU A 32 -3.35 23.31 13.03
N LYS A 33 -4.65 23.03 13.27
CA LYS A 33 -5.12 21.69 13.60
C LYS A 33 -5.21 20.87 12.33
N PRO A 34 -4.42 19.76 12.18
CA PRO A 34 -4.55 18.89 11.03
C PRO A 34 -5.83 18.06 11.10
N TYR A 35 -6.33 17.64 9.94
CA TYR A 35 -7.40 16.65 9.84
C TYR A 35 -6.87 15.36 9.19
N SER A 36 -7.48 14.22 9.55
CA SER A 36 -7.05 12.92 9.04
C SER A 36 -7.80 12.52 7.77
N THR A 37 -7.05 11.98 6.80
CA THR A 37 -7.62 11.34 5.61
C THR A 37 -6.82 10.07 5.29
N LYS A 38 -7.48 8.90 5.31
CA LYS A 38 -6.83 7.58 5.09
C LYS A 38 -5.63 7.36 6.04
N GLY A 39 -5.71 7.87 7.27
CA GLY A 39 -4.67 7.78 8.28
C GLY A 39 -3.56 8.83 8.17
N TYR A 40 -3.50 9.63 7.12
CA TYR A 40 -2.53 10.72 6.97
C TYR A 40 -3.07 12.05 7.51
N GLN A 41 -2.18 12.86 8.08
CA GLN A 41 -2.50 14.22 8.50
C GLN A 41 -2.42 15.20 7.33
N ARG A 42 -3.44 16.05 7.22
CA ARG A 42 -3.54 17.09 6.18
C ARG A 42 -3.84 18.45 6.82
N VAL A 43 -3.38 19.50 6.14
CA VAL A 43 -3.71 20.89 6.46
C VAL A 43 -4.23 21.62 5.22
N SER A 44 -5.09 22.62 5.44
CA SER A 44 -5.55 23.53 4.38
C SER A 44 -4.80 24.85 4.48
N LEU A 45 -4.12 25.23 3.42
CA LEU A 45 -3.42 26.51 3.29
C LEU A 45 -4.17 27.40 2.28
N TYR A 46 -4.09 28.70 2.48
CA TYR A 46 -4.79 29.70 1.69
C TYR A 46 -3.80 30.71 1.13
N ASN A 47 -3.66 30.75 -0.20
CA ASN A 47 -2.95 31.77 -0.95
C ASN A 47 -3.62 31.84 -2.33
N LYS A 48 -4.39 32.91 -2.63
CA LYS A 48 -5.21 33.03 -3.86
C LYS A 48 -6.15 31.82 -4.09
N GLY A 49 -6.56 31.14 -3.03
CA GLY A 49 -7.40 29.94 -3.04
C GLY A 49 -7.00 28.94 -1.97
N ARG A 50 -7.89 27.96 -1.70
CA ARG A 50 -7.65 26.89 -0.74
C ARG A 50 -6.93 25.72 -1.40
N ARG A 51 -5.83 25.26 -0.82
CA ARG A 51 -5.14 24.01 -1.21
C ARG A 51 -4.91 23.13 0.03
N CYS A 52 -5.04 21.83 -0.15
CA CYS A 52 -4.87 20.83 0.91
C CYS A 52 -3.55 20.09 0.72
N PHE A 53 -2.74 20.04 1.77
CA PHE A 53 -1.42 19.42 1.75
C PHE A 53 -1.32 18.31 2.77
N LEU A 54 -0.56 17.27 2.47
CA LEU A 54 -0.13 16.23 3.41
C LEU A 54 1.02 16.80 4.26
N VAL A 55 0.91 16.72 5.58
CA VAL A 55 1.90 17.31 6.50
C VAL A 55 3.29 16.71 6.29
N HIS A 56 3.41 15.37 6.20
CA HIS A 56 4.70 14.71 5.96
C HIS A 56 5.39 15.18 4.68
N ARG A 57 4.61 15.47 3.62
CA ARG A 57 5.19 15.99 2.37
C ARG A 57 5.69 17.43 2.53
N LEU A 58 5.00 18.27 3.30
CA LEU A 58 5.49 19.62 3.61
C LEU A 58 6.79 19.57 4.39
N VAL A 59 6.89 18.69 5.39
CA VAL A 59 8.12 18.49 6.16
C VAL A 59 9.25 18.00 5.25
N ALA A 60 8.99 16.96 4.46
CA ALA A 60 10.02 16.40 3.57
C ALA A 60 10.52 17.42 2.55
N LEU A 61 9.62 18.18 1.92
CA LEU A 61 9.96 19.21 0.94
C LEU A 61 10.87 20.31 1.50
N VAL A 62 10.69 20.66 2.79
CA VAL A 62 11.40 21.76 3.41
C VAL A 62 12.70 21.33 4.10
N PHE A 63 12.71 20.13 4.69
CA PHE A 63 13.81 19.70 5.57
C PHE A 63 14.67 18.56 5.01
N ILE A 64 14.20 17.79 4.02
CA ILE A 64 14.90 16.60 3.54
C ILE A 64 15.36 16.81 2.09
N PRO A 65 16.68 16.85 1.82
CA PRO A 65 17.17 16.91 0.45
C PRO A 65 16.69 15.72 -0.39
N ASN A 66 16.31 15.98 -1.65
CA ASN A 66 15.87 14.97 -2.60
C ASN A 66 16.66 15.05 -3.92
N PRO A 67 17.98 14.76 -3.92
CA PRO A 67 18.83 14.91 -5.10
C PRO A 67 18.42 13.96 -6.24
N ASN A 68 17.80 12.84 -5.92
CA ASN A 68 17.36 11.81 -6.88
C ASN A 68 15.91 12.01 -7.35
N ASN A 69 15.24 13.10 -6.98
CA ASN A 69 13.86 13.39 -7.33
C ASN A 69 12.88 12.21 -7.06
N LYS A 70 13.07 11.49 -5.95
CA LYS A 70 12.19 10.39 -5.56
C LYS A 70 10.77 10.91 -5.32
N PRO A 71 9.71 10.23 -5.82
CA PRO A 71 8.35 10.79 -5.86
C PRO A 71 7.59 10.68 -4.54
N ASP A 72 7.93 9.73 -3.68
CA ASP A 72 7.16 9.42 -2.49
C ASP A 72 7.91 9.72 -1.19
N VAL A 73 7.16 10.00 -0.13
CA VAL A 73 7.67 10.14 1.23
C VAL A 73 7.15 9.00 2.07
N ASN A 74 8.06 8.24 2.67
CA ASN A 74 7.78 7.12 3.56
C ASN A 74 7.90 7.55 5.02
N HIS A 75 7.11 6.90 5.90
CA HIS A 75 7.27 6.95 7.35
C HIS A 75 8.08 5.73 7.78
N ILE A 76 9.31 5.93 8.25
CA ILE A 76 10.27 4.87 8.58
C ILE A 76 9.69 3.88 9.60
N ASN A 77 8.98 4.38 10.60
CA ASN A 77 8.33 3.56 11.63
C ASN A 77 6.93 3.05 11.23
N GLY A 78 6.45 3.34 10.01
CA GLY A 78 5.12 2.98 9.53
C GLY A 78 3.96 3.78 10.14
N CYS A 79 4.20 4.69 11.09
CA CYS A 79 3.18 5.51 11.73
C CYS A 79 2.87 6.77 10.90
N LYS A 80 1.75 6.78 10.18
CA LYS A 80 1.34 7.85 9.27
C LYS A 80 1.06 9.20 9.92
N THR A 81 0.99 9.25 11.23
CA THR A 81 0.76 10.48 12.02
C THR A 81 2.03 11.05 12.63
N ASP A 82 3.13 10.30 12.62
CA ASP A 82 4.43 10.75 13.10
C ASP A 82 5.20 11.44 11.97
N ASN A 83 4.95 12.73 11.80
CA ASN A 83 5.53 13.55 10.75
C ASN A 83 6.84 14.23 11.15
N ASN A 84 7.54 13.72 12.16
CA ASN A 84 8.87 14.21 12.54
C ASN A 84 9.86 13.98 11.40
N VAL A 85 10.73 14.95 11.12
CA VAL A 85 11.73 14.88 10.04
C VAL A 85 12.62 13.62 10.15
N SER A 86 12.98 13.21 11.36
CA SER A 86 13.79 12.00 11.59
C SER A 86 13.08 10.69 11.25
N ASN A 87 11.76 10.73 11.09
CA ASN A 87 10.93 9.58 10.73
C ASN A 87 10.51 9.58 9.26
N LEU A 88 10.99 10.52 8.45
CA LEU A 88 10.58 10.67 7.06
C LEU A 88 11.77 10.49 6.11
N GLU A 89 11.52 9.87 4.97
CA GLU A 89 12.52 9.69 3.91
C GLU A 89 11.88 9.76 2.53
N TRP A 90 12.64 10.23 1.54
CA TRP A 90 12.23 10.17 0.15
C TRP A 90 12.49 8.77 -0.42
N VAL A 91 11.49 8.19 -1.07
CA VAL A 91 11.54 6.83 -1.63
C VAL A 91 10.94 6.77 -3.02
N THR A 92 11.33 5.75 -3.77
CA THR A 92 10.61 5.30 -4.96
C THR A 92 9.40 4.46 -4.56
N GLN A 93 8.45 4.27 -5.46
CA GLN A 93 7.29 3.40 -5.22
C GLN A 93 7.71 1.96 -4.87
N SER A 94 8.76 1.44 -5.53
CA SER A 94 9.29 0.09 -5.27
C SER A 94 9.87 -0.03 -3.86
N GLU A 95 10.70 0.93 -3.43
CA GLU A 95 11.27 0.98 -2.08
C GLU A 95 10.16 1.05 -1.02
N ASN A 96 9.14 1.89 -1.25
CA ASN A 96 8.00 2.03 -0.34
C ASN A 96 7.18 0.73 -0.22
N MET A 97 6.98 0.03 -1.34
CA MET A 97 6.32 -1.29 -1.33
C MET A 97 7.14 -2.34 -0.58
N SER A 98 8.45 -2.38 -0.79
CA SER A 98 9.36 -3.29 -0.10
C SER A 98 9.36 -3.05 1.40
N HIS A 99 9.45 -1.78 1.83
CA HIS A 99 9.36 -1.38 3.23
C HIS A 99 8.02 -1.82 3.87
N ALA A 100 6.89 -1.58 3.18
CA ALA A 100 5.57 -1.98 3.67
C ALA A 100 5.44 -3.51 3.80
N HIS A 101 6.08 -4.29 2.94
CA HIS A 101 6.10 -5.74 3.00
C HIS A 101 6.97 -6.25 4.16
N GLN A 102 8.20 -5.74 4.30
CA GLN A 102 9.15 -6.12 5.36
C GLN A 102 8.61 -5.83 6.75
N ASN A 103 7.89 -4.73 6.92
CA ASN A 103 7.32 -4.31 8.21
C ASN A 103 5.87 -4.79 8.44
N ASN A 104 5.35 -5.69 7.59
CA ASN A 104 3.97 -6.20 7.66
C ASN A 104 2.90 -5.09 7.77
N LEU A 105 3.15 -3.91 7.17
CA LEU A 105 2.24 -2.77 7.20
C LEU A 105 1.02 -2.94 6.28
N ARG A 106 1.04 -3.94 5.40
CA ARG A 106 -0.11 -4.36 4.60
C ARG A 106 -0.63 -5.67 5.17
N PRO A 107 -1.92 -5.75 5.54
CA PRO A 107 -2.51 -7.04 5.81
C PRO A 107 -2.35 -7.91 4.56
N SER A 108 -1.79 -9.11 4.70
CA SER A 108 -1.80 -10.09 3.62
C SER A 108 -3.26 -10.47 3.40
N VAL A 109 -3.89 -9.87 2.41
CA VAL A 109 -5.20 -10.33 1.95
C VAL A 109 -4.95 -11.69 1.33
N ASN A 110 -5.42 -12.75 2.00
CA ASN A 110 -5.37 -14.09 1.41
C ASN A 110 -6.35 -14.11 0.23
N THR A 111 -5.82 -13.78 -0.96
CA THR A 111 -6.56 -13.79 -2.23
C THR A 111 -6.42 -15.12 -2.96
N GLN A 112 -6.04 -16.20 -2.26
CA GLN A 112 -5.86 -17.52 -2.87
C GLN A 112 -7.19 -18.27 -2.94
N GLY A 113 -7.33 -19.06 -4.00
CA GLY A 113 -8.49 -19.92 -4.19
C GLY A 113 -9.79 -19.14 -4.35
N GLU A 114 -10.86 -19.58 -3.70
CA GLU A 114 -12.20 -18.95 -3.74
C GLU A 114 -12.25 -17.54 -3.13
N LYS A 115 -11.30 -17.18 -2.26
CA LYS A 115 -11.16 -15.82 -1.70
C LYS A 115 -10.66 -14.79 -2.70
N ASN A 116 -10.21 -15.24 -3.88
CA ASN A 116 -9.93 -14.34 -4.99
C ASN A 116 -11.26 -13.93 -5.65
N GLY A 117 -11.61 -12.65 -5.62
CA GLY A 117 -12.86 -12.13 -6.21
C GLY A 117 -13.05 -12.41 -7.71
N PHE A 118 -12.01 -12.84 -8.41
CA PHE A 118 -12.05 -13.30 -9.80
C PHE A 118 -12.11 -14.82 -9.95
N SER A 119 -12.12 -15.58 -8.86
CA SER A 119 -12.23 -17.04 -8.92
C SER A 119 -13.66 -17.43 -9.27
N LYS A 120 -13.80 -18.22 -10.34
CA LYS A 120 -15.08 -18.85 -10.71
C LYS A 120 -15.29 -20.21 -10.05
N LEU A 121 -14.29 -20.71 -9.35
CA LEU A 121 -14.29 -22.01 -8.70
C LEU A 121 -14.28 -21.87 -7.18
N SER A 122 -15.08 -22.68 -6.52
CA SER A 122 -14.99 -22.93 -5.09
C SER A 122 -13.79 -23.84 -4.77
N GLN A 123 -13.44 -23.93 -3.51
CA GLN A 123 -12.37 -24.83 -3.06
C GLN A 123 -12.76 -26.30 -3.29
N ILE A 124 -14.03 -26.66 -3.12
CA ILE A 124 -14.55 -28.01 -3.34
C ILE A 124 -14.38 -28.41 -4.80
N GLU A 125 -14.82 -27.55 -5.74
CA GLU A 125 -14.70 -27.80 -7.18
C GLU A 125 -13.23 -27.92 -7.61
N ALA A 126 -12.35 -27.05 -7.11
CA ALA A 126 -10.93 -27.11 -7.43
C ALA A 126 -10.26 -28.41 -6.91
N THR A 127 -10.66 -28.90 -5.74
CA THR A 127 -10.22 -30.16 -5.17
C THR A 127 -10.67 -31.35 -6.04
N GLU A 128 -11.92 -31.35 -6.47
CA GLU A 128 -12.47 -32.40 -7.32
C GLU A 128 -11.82 -32.40 -8.73
N ILE A 129 -11.64 -31.23 -9.33
CA ILE A 129 -10.89 -31.10 -10.59
C ILE A 129 -9.49 -31.72 -10.46
N LYS A 130 -8.82 -31.44 -9.34
CA LYS A 130 -7.48 -31.96 -9.09
C LYS A 130 -7.49 -33.47 -8.93
N ARG A 131 -8.46 -34.04 -8.22
CA ARG A 131 -8.66 -35.48 -8.04
C ARG A 131 -8.89 -36.18 -9.39
N LEU A 132 -9.89 -35.72 -10.16
CA LEU A 132 -10.25 -36.27 -11.46
C LEU A 132 -9.09 -36.24 -12.45
N SER A 133 -8.33 -35.13 -12.46
CA SER A 133 -7.21 -34.96 -13.40
C SER A 133 -5.95 -35.72 -13.00
N ARG A 134 -5.74 -36.07 -11.72
CA ARG A 134 -4.59 -36.87 -11.25
C ARG A 134 -4.81 -38.37 -11.39
N GLN A 135 -6.03 -38.83 -11.17
CA GLN A 135 -6.39 -40.24 -11.25
C GLN A 135 -6.68 -40.70 -12.69
N ASP A 136 -6.54 -39.75 -13.66
CA ASP A 136 -6.83 -39.97 -15.08
C ASP A 136 -8.24 -40.58 -15.34
N LEU A 137 -9.21 -40.28 -14.43
CA LEU A 137 -10.58 -40.76 -14.52
C LEU A 137 -11.36 -40.08 -15.65
N MET A 138 -10.93 -38.86 -16.03
CA MET A 138 -11.53 -38.07 -17.10
C MET A 138 -10.45 -37.31 -17.86
N SER A 139 -10.65 -37.11 -19.14
CA SER A 139 -9.76 -36.27 -19.93
C SER A 139 -9.85 -34.80 -19.49
N VAL A 140 -8.77 -34.03 -19.72
CA VAL A 140 -8.71 -32.60 -19.40
C VAL A 140 -9.83 -31.81 -20.11
N LYS A 141 -10.26 -32.26 -21.30
CA LYS A 141 -11.36 -31.63 -22.06
C LYS A 141 -12.73 -31.88 -21.39
N GLU A 142 -12.99 -33.10 -20.95
CA GLU A 142 -14.23 -33.46 -20.26
C GLU A 142 -14.35 -32.72 -18.92
N ILE A 143 -13.27 -32.64 -18.14
CA ILE A 143 -13.24 -31.87 -16.89
C ILE A 143 -13.50 -30.39 -17.16
N ALA A 144 -12.88 -29.82 -18.19
CA ALA A 144 -13.08 -28.41 -18.55
C ALA A 144 -14.54 -28.11 -18.91
N CYS A 145 -15.20 -29.04 -19.64
CA CYS A 145 -16.61 -28.96 -19.98
C CYS A 145 -17.50 -29.07 -18.74
N LEU A 146 -17.25 -30.07 -17.89
CA LEU A 146 -18.05 -30.37 -16.68
C LEU A 146 -18.08 -29.17 -15.72
N PHE A 147 -16.96 -28.51 -15.52
CA PHE A 147 -16.85 -27.36 -14.59
C PHE A 147 -16.97 -26.00 -15.28
N ASN A 148 -17.28 -25.95 -16.57
CA ASN A 148 -17.41 -24.72 -17.37
C ASN A 148 -16.19 -23.78 -17.24
N ILE A 149 -14.98 -24.33 -17.37
CA ILE A 149 -13.70 -23.63 -17.28
C ILE A 149 -12.81 -23.95 -18.50
N SER A 150 -11.75 -23.15 -18.67
CA SER A 150 -10.81 -23.40 -19.75
C SER A 150 -9.94 -24.64 -19.49
N ILE A 151 -9.54 -25.32 -20.57
CA ILE A 151 -8.56 -26.43 -20.54
C ILE A 151 -7.27 -26.02 -19.83
N THR A 152 -6.82 -24.77 -20.03
CA THR A 152 -5.64 -24.21 -19.37
C THR A 152 -5.83 -24.15 -17.85
N THR A 153 -7.01 -23.78 -17.37
CA THR A 153 -7.31 -23.76 -15.93
C THR A 153 -7.21 -25.16 -15.32
N VAL A 154 -7.71 -26.20 -15.99
CA VAL A 154 -7.59 -27.61 -15.53
C VAL A 154 -6.12 -28.01 -15.45
N LYS A 155 -5.32 -27.70 -16.50
CA LYS A 155 -3.87 -27.99 -16.53
C LYS A 155 -3.12 -27.27 -15.40
N ASP A 156 -3.46 -26.01 -15.13
CA ASP A 156 -2.83 -25.22 -14.07
C ASP A 156 -3.20 -25.74 -12.66
N ILE A 157 -4.40 -26.27 -12.46
CA ILE A 157 -4.80 -26.95 -11.22
C ILE A 157 -4.09 -28.29 -11.07
N LYS A 158 -4.04 -29.12 -12.14
CA LYS A 158 -3.34 -30.41 -12.16
C LYS A 158 -1.86 -30.25 -11.81
N SER A 159 -1.19 -29.26 -12.39
CA SER A 159 0.23 -28.96 -12.15
C SER A 159 0.51 -28.25 -10.82
N GLY A 160 -0.54 -27.77 -10.12
CA GLY A 160 -0.38 -26.99 -8.89
C GLY A 160 0.10 -25.56 -9.12
N ARG A 161 0.05 -25.04 -10.36
CA ARG A 161 0.35 -23.63 -10.67
C ARG A 161 -0.73 -22.71 -10.08
N ARG A 162 -2.00 -23.13 -10.20
CA ARG A 162 -3.13 -22.52 -9.49
C ARG A 162 -3.54 -23.42 -8.33
N TRP A 163 -4.19 -22.83 -7.30
CA TRP A 163 -4.66 -23.55 -6.12
C TRP A 163 -3.55 -24.31 -5.38
N LYS A 164 -2.39 -23.69 -5.25
CA LYS A 164 -1.16 -24.26 -4.64
C LYS A 164 -1.40 -24.84 -3.24
N HIS A 165 -2.29 -24.19 -2.44
CA HIS A 165 -2.60 -24.62 -1.08
C HIS A 165 -3.31 -25.98 -1.01
N LEU A 166 -3.93 -26.46 -2.11
CA LEU A 166 -4.52 -27.82 -2.16
C LEU A 166 -3.45 -28.93 -2.24
N ASN A 167 -2.17 -28.59 -2.39
CA ASN A 167 -1.11 -29.61 -2.42
C ASN A 167 -0.81 -30.19 -1.04
N ASN A 168 -1.19 -29.50 0.05
CA ASN A 168 -0.83 -29.87 1.42
C ASN A 168 -1.87 -30.76 2.12
N HIS A 169 -2.97 -31.14 1.44
CA HIS A 169 -4.09 -31.89 2.06
C HIS A 169 -4.35 -33.27 1.41
N ILE A 170 -3.41 -33.79 0.61
CA ILE A 170 -3.56 -35.13 0.02
C ILE A 170 -2.38 -35.96 0.53
N GLN A 171 -2.52 -36.49 1.74
CA GLN A 171 -1.87 -37.72 2.19
C GLN A 171 -2.86 -38.87 2.03
#